data_24b46c3ddf204fe9643fd1a6acb0c90b
#
_entry.id   24b46c3ddf204fe9643fd1a6acb0c90b
#
_cell.length_a   1.000
_cell.length_b   1.000
_cell.length_c   1.000
_cell.angle_alpha   90.00
_cell.angle_beta   90.00
_cell.angle_gamma   90.00
#
_symmetry.space_group_name_H-M   'P 1'
#
loop_
_entity.id
_entity.type
_entity.pdbx_description
1 polymer ?
#
loop_
_entity_poly.entity_id
_entity_poly.type
_entity_poly.pdbx_seq_one_letter_code
_entity_poly.pdbx_strand_id
1 'polypeptide(L)'
;MFSAVVRDARSLPSEAQVELRRTAVRLVGEGRSKTEVGELLGVARETVGRWVKAHGRGGDRALDARRRGRRPGHTRLTDAQQLRIAKLVAGKNPDQLSLPGFLWTRALVAELIVRELGIAVSEETVGRYLRAWGFSPQKPMRRAYEQSDEAVRRWLEQTYPAIEKAARRQRAEILWVDESGLRSDHTAGRSWAPIGKTPVTKGTGKRFKANMIAAISNTGTLRFRVFDERFTGPIFLDFLKRLVRDAKGRKVIVILDGHPAHRARVVRDWVAASPTLIELHFLPGYSPELNPAECLNQDVKTNALGKRRPVNVTELKADVRRFLRSAQRTPARVARYFKERHVRYAAA
;
A
#
# COMPACT_ATOMS: atom_id res chain seq x y z
N MET A 1 -7.09 25.69 -52.44
CA MET A 1 -6.63 24.30 -52.59
C MET A 1 -6.40 23.71 -51.19
N PHE A 2 -7.34 22.95 -50.72
CA PHE A 2 -7.16 22.20 -49.45
C PHE A 2 -6.38 20.93 -49.76
N SER A 3 -5.10 20.90 -49.36
CA SER A 3 -4.30 19.68 -49.37
C SER A 3 -4.93 18.70 -48.38
N ALA A 4 -5.59 17.66 -48.86
CA ALA A 4 -6.08 16.56 -48.04
C ALA A 4 -4.86 15.85 -47.42
N VAL A 5 -4.69 15.98 -46.12
CA VAL A 5 -3.73 15.19 -45.35
C VAL A 5 -4.13 13.71 -45.49
N VAL A 6 -3.43 12.99 -46.37
CA VAL A 6 -3.60 11.56 -46.54
C VAL A 6 -3.21 10.91 -45.23
N ARG A 7 -4.19 10.57 -44.40
CA ARG A 7 -3.96 9.82 -43.15
C ARG A 7 -3.50 8.41 -43.55
N ASP A 8 -2.31 8.04 -43.12
CA ASP A 8 -1.82 6.68 -43.29
C ASP A 8 -2.84 5.68 -42.72
N ALA A 9 -3.35 4.77 -43.56
CA ALA A 9 -4.33 3.76 -43.17
C ALA A 9 -3.87 2.90 -41.99
N ARG A 10 -2.55 2.86 -41.71
CA ARG A 10 -1.98 2.15 -40.54
C ARG A 10 -2.23 2.86 -39.21
N SER A 11 -2.50 4.15 -39.25
CA SER A 11 -2.81 4.96 -38.04
C SER A 11 -4.27 4.87 -37.59
N LEU A 12 -5.14 4.28 -38.41
CA LEU A 12 -6.56 4.12 -38.11
C LEU A 12 -6.78 3.08 -37.00
N PRO A 13 -7.86 3.20 -36.21
CA PRO A 13 -8.31 2.15 -35.29
C PRO A 13 -8.51 0.80 -36.00
N SER A 14 -8.38 -0.27 -35.27
CA SER A 14 -8.45 -1.65 -35.83
C SER A 14 -9.72 -1.92 -36.61
N GLU A 15 -10.86 -1.47 -36.09
CA GLU A 15 -12.19 -1.60 -36.71
C GLU A 15 -12.27 -0.81 -38.02
N ALA A 16 -11.81 0.42 -38.03
CA ALA A 16 -11.79 1.25 -39.24
C ALA A 16 -10.86 0.64 -40.33
N GLN A 17 -9.77 -0.03 -39.93
CA GLN A 17 -8.90 -0.75 -40.88
C GLN A 17 -9.61 -1.97 -41.48
N VAL A 18 -10.44 -2.70 -40.72
CA VAL A 18 -11.23 -3.82 -41.22
C VAL A 18 -12.26 -3.32 -42.23
N GLU A 19 -12.97 -2.26 -41.90
CA GLU A 19 -13.97 -1.67 -42.78
C GLU A 19 -13.34 -1.14 -44.08
N LEU A 20 -12.19 -0.53 -44.01
CA LEU A 20 -11.43 -0.09 -45.18
C LEU A 20 -11.06 -1.27 -46.10
N ARG A 21 -10.70 -2.42 -45.55
CA ARG A 21 -10.40 -3.64 -46.31
C ARG A 21 -11.66 -4.20 -47.00
N ARG A 22 -12.79 -4.26 -46.29
CA ARG A 22 -14.07 -4.73 -46.83
C ARG A 22 -14.56 -3.82 -47.95
N THR A 23 -14.46 -2.49 -47.74
CA THR A 23 -14.82 -1.50 -48.78
C THR A 23 -13.95 -1.65 -50.02
N ALA A 24 -12.62 -1.87 -49.85
CA ALA A 24 -11.73 -2.08 -50.99
C ALA A 24 -12.10 -3.32 -51.80
N VAL A 25 -12.41 -4.45 -51.13
CA VAL A 25 -12.80 -5.70 -51.78
C VAL A 25 -14.14 -5.54 -52.51
N ARG A 26 -15.12 -4.87 -51.90
CA ARG A 26 -16.42 -4.60 -52.49
C ARG A 26 -16.29 -3.73 -53.78
N LEU A 27 -15.55 -2.61 -53.74
CA LEU A 27 -15.35 -1.75 -54.86
C LEU A 27 -14.67 -2.46 -56.05
N VAL A 28 -13.71 -3.37 -55.77
CA VAL A 28 -13.10 -4.17 -56.85
C VAL A 28 -14.13 -5.20 -57.38
N GLY A 29 -14.97 -5.78 -56.54
CA GLY A 29 -16.08 -6.66 -56.96
C GLY A 29 -17.13 -5.95 -57.84
N GLU A 30 -17.34 -4.66 -57.61
CA GLU A 30 -18.20 -3.78 -58.46
C GLU A 30 -17.54 -3.39 -59.79
N GLY A 31 -16.34 -3.91 -60.11
CA GLY A 31 -15.69 -3.74 -61.40
C GLY A 31 -14.64 -2.59 -61.43
N ARG A 32 -14.38 -1.92 -60.32
CA ARG A 32 -13.33 -0.87 -60.30
C ARG A 32 -11.93 -1.48 -60.32
N SER A 33 -11.03 -0.81 -60.97
CA SER A 33 -9.62 -1.26 -61.00
C SER A 33 -8.95 -1.10 -59.63
N LYS A 34 -7.95 -1.97 -59.31
CA LYS A 34 -7.22 -1.90 -58.07
C LYS A 34 -6.45 -0.59 -57.86
N THR A 35 -6.09 0.09 -58.97
CA THR A 35 -5.44 1.41 -58.94
C THR A 35 -6.40 2.47 -58.47
N GLU A 36 -7.55 2.59 -59.10
CA GLU A 36 -8.60 3.54 -58.71
C GLU A 36 -9.05 3.36 -57.25
N VAL A 37 -9.23 2.11 -56.83
CA VAL A 37 -9.58 1.83 -55.43
C VAL A 37 -8.46 2.19 -54.46
N GLY A 38 -7.20 2.00 -54.88
CA GLY A 38 -6.05 2.45 -54.08
C GLY A 38 -6.00 3.96 -53.92
N GLU A 39 -6.21 4.71 -54.99
CA GLU A 39 -6.26 6.17 -54.95
C GLU A 39 -7.44 6.69 -54.11
N LEU A 40 -8.65 6.12 -54.30
CA LEU A 40 -9.85 6.49 -53.55
C LEU A 40 -9.70 6.28 -52.04
N LEU A 41 -9.04 5.19 -51.61
CA LEU A 41 -8.90 4.83 -50.24
C LEU A 41 -7.56 5.26 -49.61
N GLY A 42 -6.68 5.92 -50.37
CA GLY A 42 -5.39 6.39 -49.89
C GLY A 42 -4.43 5.26 -49.56
N VAL A 43 -4.47 4.14 -50.30
CA VAL A 43 -3.60 2.97 -50.08
C VAL A 43 -2.94 2.50 -51.40
N ALA A 44 -1.80 1.86 -51.29
CA ALA A 44 -1.10 1.35 -52.46
C ALA A 44 -1.92 0.23 -53.16
N ARG A 45 -1.89 0.22 -54.51
CA ARG A 45 -2.52 -0.81 -55.37
C ARG A 45 -2.21 -2.24 -54.92
N GLU A 46 -0.95 -2.50 -54.53
CA GLU A 46 -0.50 -3.79 -54.02
C GLU A 46 -1.21 -4.18 -52.71
N THR A 47 -1.57 -3.18 -51.89
CA THR A 47 -2.30 -3.41 -50.65
C THR A 47 -3.73 -3.85 -50.96
N VAL A 48 -4.43 -3.17 -51.89
CA VAL A 48 -5.74 -3.59 -52.39
C VAL A 48 -5.64 -5.01 -52.98
N GLY A 49 -4.64 -5.30 -53.78
CA GLY A 49 -4.44 -6.63 -54.37
C GLY A 49 -4.26 -7.72 -53.31
N ARG A 50 -3.55 -7.43 -52.22
CA ARG A 50 -3.40 -8.38 -51.10
C ARG A 50 -4.72 -8.64 -50.38
N TRP A 51 -5.54 -7.63 -50.21
CA TRP A 51 -6.85 -7.76 -49.55
C TRP A 51 -7.84 -8.56 -50.40
N VAL A 52 -7.90 -8.29 -51.69
CA VAL A 52 -8.75 -9.06 -52.62
C VAL A 52 -8.30 -10.54 -52.67
N LYS A 53 -6.98 -10.80 -52.74
CA LYS A 53 -6.46 -12.16 -52.67
C LYS A 53 -6.75 -12.86 -51.35
N ALA A 54 -6.66 -12.13 -50.22
CA ALA A 54 -7.01 -12.66 -48.92
C ALA A 54 -8.49 -13.01 -48.83
N HIS A 55 -9.38 -12.14 -49.29
CA HIS A 55 -10.82 -12.38 -49.33
C HIS A 55 -11.16 -13.60 -50.21
N GLY A 56 -10.56 -13.72 -51.39
CA GLY A 56 -10.75 -14.87 -52.28
C GLY A 56 -10.34 -16.20 -51.65
N ARG A 57 -9.46 -16.24 -50.62
CA ARG A 57 -9.02 -17.46 -49.93
C ARG A 57 -9.84 -17.79 -48.68
N GLY A 58 -10.41 -16.82 -48.01
CA GLY A 58 -11.01 -17.03 -46.71
C GLY A 58 -12.21 -16.14 -46.39
N GLY A 59 -12.81 -15.50 -47.41
CA GLY A 59 -13.96 -14.62 -47.26
C GLY A 59 -13.68 -13.42 -46.34
N ASP A 60 -14.75 -12.85 -45.81
CA ASP A 60 -14.68 -11.68 -44.91
C ASP A 60 -13.82 -11.91 -43.66
N ARG A 61 -13.80 -13.12 -43.14
CA ARG A 61 -12.95 -13.46 -41.97
C ARG A 61 -11.46 -13.26 -42.23
N ALA A 62 -10.99 -13.38 -43.48
CA ALA A 62 -9.61 -13.14 -43.82
C ALA A 62 -9.22 -11.65 -43.80
N LEU A 63 -10.21 -10.74 -43.80
CA LEU A 63 -10.05 -9.31 -43.71
C LEU A 63 -10.07 -8.80 -42.25
N ASP A 64 -10.49 -9.62 -41.30
CA ASP A 64 -10.53 -9.25 -39.91
C ASP A 64 -9.14 -8.83 -39.35
N ALA A 65 -9.17 -7.96 -38.34
CA ALA A 65 -7.96 -7.50 -37.68
C ALA A 65 -7.30 -8.65 -36.92
N ARG A 66 -6.10 -9.00 -37.31
CA ARG A 66 -5.25 -9.92 -36.53
C ARG A 66 -4.65 -9.17 -35.35
N ARG A 67 -4.59 -9.83 -34.18
CA ARG A 67 -3.91 -9.30 -33.01
C ARG A 67 -2.49 -8.88 -33.37
N ARG A 68 -2.18 -7.60 -33.17
CA ARG A 68 -0.83 -7.07 -33.37
C ARG A 68 0.11 -7.53 -32.25
N GLY A 69 1.35 -7.74 -32.59
CA GLY A 69 2.38 -8.12 -31.62
C GLY A 69 2.88 -9.55 -31.78
N ARG A 70 3.77 -9.96 -30.89
CA ARG A 70 4.38 -11.30 -30.90
C ARG A 70 3.30 -12.33 -30.54
N ARG A 71 3.31 -13.49 -31.21
CA ARG A 71 2.36 -14.58 -30.90
C ARG A 71 2.47 -15.00 -29.43
N PRO A 72 1.34 -15.31 -28.76
CA PRO A 72 1.36 -15.90 -27.43
C PRO A 72 2.22 -17.20 -27.42
N GLY A 73 2.90 -17.46 -26.30
CA GLY A 73 3.69 -18.69 -26.15
C GLY A 73 5.19 -18.58 -26.53
N HIS A 74 5.63 -17.51 -27.22
CA HIS A 74 7.05 -17.29 -27.46
C HIS A 74 7.71 -16.56 -26.29
N THR A 75 7.83 -17.22 -25.16
CA THR A 75 8.58 -16.76 -23.99
C THR A 75 9.98 -17.34 -23.99
N ARG A 76 10.97 -16.65 -23.40
CA ARG A 76 12.33 -17.19 -23.26
C ARG A 76 12.43 -18.32 -22.23
N LEU A 77 11.49 -18.33 -21.29
CA LEU A 77 11.37 -19.36 -20.25
C LEU A 77 10.15 -20.24 -20.53
N THR A 78 10.30 -21.55 -20.38
CA THR A 78 9.16 -22.48 -20.38
C THR A 78 8.27 -22.23 -19.14
N ASP A 79 7.04 -22.73 -19.15
CA ASP A 79 6.12 -22.56 -18.02
C ASP A 79 6.66 -23.22 -16.73
N ALA A 80 7.32 -24.37 -16.84
CA ALA A 80 7.98 -25.04 -15.71
C ALA A 80 9.14 -24.20 -15.14
N GLN A 81 9.94 -23.59 -16.00
CA GLN A 81 11.02 -22.67 -15.60
C GLN A 81 10.46 -21.42 -14.92
N GLN A 82 9.42 -20.82 -15.49
CA GLN A 82 8.73 -19.67 -14.90
C GLN A 82 8.20 -19.99 -13.51
N LEU A 83 7.51 -21.11 -13.33
CA LEU A 83 6.99 -21.55 -12.04
C LEU A 83 8.11 -21.78 -11.01
N ARG A 84 9.24 -22.38 -11.43
CA ARG A 84 10.41 -22.59 -10.56
C ARG A 84 10.95 -21.25 -10.04
N ILE A 85 11.20 -20.29 -10.93
CA ILE A 85 11.71 -18.96 -10.52
C ILE A 85 10.69 -18.23 -9.65
N ALA A 86 9.41 -18.24 -10.02
CA ALA A 86 8.35 -17.62 -9.23
C ALA A 86 8.28 -18.17 -7.79
N LYS A 87 8.41 -19.49 -7.60
CA LYS A 87 8.46 -20.12 -6.27
C LYS A 87 9.68 -19.67 -5.46
N LEU A 88 10.85 -19.57 -6.09
CA LEU A 88 12.07 -19.09 -5.41
C LEU A 88 11.90 -17.63 -4.95
N VAL A 89 11.39 -16.75 -5.81
CA VAL A 89 11.16 -15.33 -5.49
C VAL A 89 10.09 -15.15 -4.41
N ALA A 90 9.06 -16.00 -4.40
CA ALA A 90 8.00 -15.94 -3.40
C ALA A 90 8.42 -16.48 -2.02
N GLY A 91 9.28 -17.49 -2.00
CA GLY A 91 9.59 -18.25 -0.78
C GLY A 91 10.91 -17.91 -0.11
N LYS A 92 11.81 -17.17 -0.79
CA LYS A 92 13.15 -16.86 -0.27
C LYS A 92 13.53 -15.42 -0.54
N ASN A 93 14.38 -14.86 0.32
CA ASN A 93 15.06 -13.59 0.05
C ASN A 93 16.32 -13.84 -0.80
N PRO A 94 16.86 -12.80 -1.50
CA PRO A 94 18.07 -12.94 -2.32
C PRO A 94 19.28 -13.50 -1.56
N ASP A 95 19.51 -13.03 -0.32
CA ASP A 95 20.62 -13.47 0.54
C ASP A 95 20.55 -14.98 0.88
N GLN A 96 19.36 -15.52 1.08
CA GLN A 96 19.13 -16.96 1.28
C GLN A 96 19.47 -17.81 0.05
N LEU A 97 19.61 -17.16 -1.10
CA LEU A 97 20.04 -17.77 -2.35
C LEU A 97 21.47 -17.33 -2.73
N SER A 98 22.24 -16.79 -1.80
CA SER A 98 23.61 -16.28 -2.03
C SER A 98 23.68 -15.20 -3.11
N LEU A 99 22.65 -14.38 -3.23
CA LEU A 99 22.60 -13.18 -4.06
C LEU A 99 22.80 -11.95 -3.17
N PRO A 100 23.31 -10.82 -3.69
CA PRO A 100 23.55 -9.63 -2.89
C PRO A 100 22.25 -8.97 -2.45
N GLY A 101 22.20 -8.51 -1.18
CA GLY A 101 21.04 -7.82 -0.60
C GLY A 101 19.90 -8.72 -0.17
N PHE A 102 18.85 -8.10 0.38
CA PHE A 102 17.69 -8.81 0.97
C PHE A 102 16.36 -8.48 0.27
N LEU A 103 16.36 -7.56 -0.70
CA LEU A 103 15.16 -7.18 -1.46
C LEU A 103 15.29 -7.59 -2.92
N TRP A 104 14.23 -8.23 -3.43
CA TRP A 104 14.16 -8.57 -4.84
C TRP A 104 14.07 -7.31 -5.71
N THR A 105 15.00 -7.17 -6.63
CA THR A 105 14.97 -6.21 -7.75
C THR A 105 14.84 -6.97 -9.07
N ARG A 106 14.50 -6.27 -10.15
CA ARG A 106 14.47 -6.90 -11.50
C ARG A 106 15.82 -7.42 -11.89
N ALA A 107 16.89 -6.69 -11.56
CA ALA A 107 18.27 -7.11 -11.81
C ALA A 107 18.60 -8.42 -11.09
N LEU A 108 18.29 -8.53 -9.78
CA LEU A 108 18.54 -9.75 -9.01
C LEU A 108 17.70 -10.94 -9.47
N VAL A 109 16.47 -10.72 -9.95
CA VAL A 109 15.68 -11.80 -10.57
C VAL A 109 16.27 -12.21 -11.92
N ALA A 110 16.82 -11.27 -12.71
CA ALA A 110 17.52 -11.61 -13.93
C ALA A 110 18.79 -12.46 -13.65
N GLU A 111 19.56 -12.07 -12.63
CA GLU A 111 20.73 -12.82 -12.17
C GLU A 111 20.35 -14.23 -11.66
N LEU A 112 19.26 -14.35 -10.89
CA LEU A 112 18.73 -15.64 -10.49
C LEU A 112 18.38 -16.54 -11.68
N ILE A 113 17.74 -15.97 -12.72
CA ILE A 113 17.39 -16.71 -13.92
C ILE A 113 18.65 -17.22 -14.65
N VAL A 114 19.68 -16.39 -14.75
CA VAL A 114 20.98 -16.81 -15.35
C VAL A 114 21.57 -17.95 -14.53
N ARG A 115 21.62 -17.81 -13.23
CA ARG A 115 22.25 -18.80 -12.35
C ARG A 115 21.50 -20.14 -12.31
N GLU A 116 20.17 -20.09 -12.25
CA GLU A 116 19.35 -21.31 -12.15
C GLU A 116 19.09 -22.01 -13.48
N LEU A 117 19.14 -21.26 -14.61
CA LEU A 117 18.70 -21.76 -15.91
C LEU A 117 19.71 -21.53 -17.04
N GLY A 118 20.76 -20.76 -16.83
CA GLY A 118 21.72 -20.35 -17.88
C GLY A 118 21.13 -19.40 -18.94
N ILE A 119 19.96 -18.81 -18.69
CA ILE A 119 19.23 -17.99 -19.69
C ILE A 119 19.32 -16.51 -19.32
N ALA A 120 19.96 -15.71 -20.17
CA ALA A 120 20.00 -14.26 -19.99
C ALA A 120 18.70 -13.60 -20.47
N VAL A 121 18.13 -12.75 -19.60
CA VAL A 121 16.93 -11.95 -19.88
C VAL A 121 17.12 -10.51 -19.45
N SER A 122 16.52 -9.55 -20.18
CA SER A 122 16.56 -8.14 -19.75
C SER A 122 15.64 -7.88 -18.55
N GLU A 123 15.95 -6.82 -17.79
CA GLU A 123 15.13 -6.40 -16.65
C GLU A 123 13.68 -6.06 -17.05
N GLU A 124 13.44 -5.55 -18.28
CA GLU A 124 12.10 -5.30 -18.79
C GLU A 124 11.33 -6.60 -19.00
N THR A 125 12.02 -7.66 -19.48
CA THR A 125 11.43 -8.98 -19.63
C THR A 125 11.12 -9.59 -18.29
N VAL A 126 12.02 -9.48 -17.30
CA VAL A 126 11.76 -9.86 -15.90
C VAL A 126 10.55 -9.12 -15.35
N GLY A 127 10.46 -7.81 -15.59
CA GLY A 127 9.30 -7.02 -15.14
C GLY A 127 7.98 -7.49 -15.75
N ARG A 128 7.99 -8.02 -16.97
CA ARG A 128 6.80 -8.65 -17.60
C ARG A 128 6.47 -9.99 -16.96
N TYR A 129 7.49 -10.84 -16.72
CA TYR A 129 7.32 -12.11 -16.01
C TYR A 129 6.75 -11.91 -14.61
N LEU A 130 7.34 -11.04 -13.82
CA LEU A 130 6.85 -10.76 -12.46
C LEU A 130 5.38 -10.37 -12.45
N ARG A 131 4.95 -9.48 -13.35
CA ARG A 131 3.52 -9.10 -13.46
C ARG A 131 2.64 -10.28 -13.89
N ALA A 132 3.10 -11.08 -14.86
CA ALA A 132 2.37 -12.27 -15.33
C ALA A 132 2.24 -13.33 -14.22
N TRP A 133 3.20 -13.43 -13.31
CA TRP A 133 3.17 -14.29 -12.13
C TRP A 133 2.37 -13.71 -10.95
N GLY A 134 1.77 -12.52 -11.10
CA GLY A 134 0.97 -11.87 -10.07
C GLY A 134 1.77 -11.07 -9.04
N PHE A 135 3.06 -10.78 -9.29
CA PHE A 135 3.86 -9.93 -8.42
C PHE A 135 3.68 -8.45 -8.75
N SER A 136 3.68 -7.62 -7.73
CA SER A 136 3.75 -6.16 -7.82
C SER A 136 4.80 -5.61 -6.85
N PRO A 137 5.40 -4.44 -7.14
CA PRO A 137 6.29 -3.80 -6.18
C PRO A 137 5.57 -3.50 -4.88
N GLN A 138 6.08 -4.03 -3.78
CA GLN A 138 5.56 -3.83 -2.43
C GLN A 138 6.60 -3.13 -1.56
N LYS A 139 6.13 -2.27 -0.64
CA LYS A 139 7.00 -1.77 0.42
C LYS A 139 7.16 -2.88 1.46
N PRO A 140 8.38 -3.37 1.71
CA PRO A 140 8.57 -4.45 2.67
C PRO A 140 8.21 -3.97 4.07
N MET A 141 7.49 -4.82 4.80
CA MET A 141 7.25 -4.64 6.21
C MET A 141 8.45 -5.16 6.99
N ARG A 142 8.99 -4.32 7.87
CA ARG A 142 10.05 -4.78 8.78
C ARG A 142 9.42 -5.63 9.88
N ARG A 143 9.94 -6.84 10.03
CA ARG A 143 9.61 -7.74 11.12
C ARG A 143 10.86 -7.93 11.99
N ALA A 144 10.72 -7.79 13.28
CA ALA A 144 11.82 -8.03 14.19
C ALA A 144 12.13 -9.54 14.23
N TYR A 145 13.39 -9.91 14.34
CA TYR A 145 13.81 -11.29 14.49
C TYR A 145 13.30 -11.90 15.81
N GLU A 146 13.11 -11.04 16.81
CA GLU A 146 12.63 -11.38 18.15
C GLU A 146 11.11 -11.60 18.22
N GLN A 147 10.37 -11.33 17.14
CA GLN A 147 8.94 -11.57 17.08
C GLN A 147 8.64 -13.07 17.04
N SER A 148 7.81 -13.55 17.97
CA SER A 148 7.37 -14.93 18.03
C SER A 148 6.02 -15.12 17.32
N ASP A 149 6.01 -15.92 16.24
CA ASP A 149 4.77 -16.31 15.53
C ASP A 149 3.80 -17.06 16.45
N GLU A 150 4.31 -17.86 17.38
CA GLU A 150 3.50 -18.57 18.35
C GLU A 150 2.82 -17.62 19.32
N ALA A 151 3.54 -16.59 19.81
CA ALA A 151 2.98 -15.58 20.69
C ALA A 151 1.91 -14.74 19.98
N VAL A 152 2.13 -14.36 18.71
CA VAL A 152 1.14 -13.69 17.89
C VAL A 152 -0.11 -14.53 17.68
N ARG A 153 0.04 -15.81 17.33
CA ARG A 153 -1.08 -16.74 17.15
C ARG A 153 -1.87 -16.92 18.45
N ARG A 154 -1.18 -17.16 19.58
CA ARG A 154 -1.80 -17.27 20.91
C ARG A 154 -2.57 -16.01 21.28
N TRP A 155 -2.04 -14.84 20.94
CA TRP A 155 -2.75 -13.57 21.14
C TRP A 155 -4.06 -13.52 20.35
N LEU A 156 -4.01 -13.84 19.07
CA LEU A 156 -5.16 -13.73 18.17
C LEU A 156 -6.24 -14.79 18.48
N GLU A 157 -5.84 -16.02 18.81
CA GLU A 157 -6.75 -17.15 18.95
C GLU A 157 -7.26 -17.34 20.39
N GLN A 158 -6.50 -16.89 21.40
CA GLN A 158 -6.82 -17.16 22.81
C GLN A 158 -6.90 -15.90 23.67
N THR A 159 -5.83 -15.08 23.69
CA THR A 159 -5.70 -13.98 24.64
C THR A 159 -6.69 -12.88 24.37
N TYR A 160 -6.72 -12.34 23.15
CA TYR A 160 -7.63 -11.25 22.81
C TYR A 160 -9.11 -11.66 22.88
N PRO A 161 -9.54 -12.82 22.38
CA PRO A 161 -10.92 -13.30 22.55
C PRO A 161 -11.34 -13.41 24.03
N ALA A 162 -10.42 -13.84 24.90
CA ALA A 162 -10.69 -13.89 26.34
C ALA A 162 -10.87 -12.48 26.95
N ILE A 163 -10.02 -11.52 26.54
CA ILE A 163 -10.13 -10.11 26.95
C ILE A 163 -11.47 -9.53 26.48
N GLU A 164 -11.85 -9.75 25.24
CA GLU A 164 -13.12 -9.26 24.68
C GLU A 164 -14.33 -9.84 25.43
N LYS A 165 -14.34 -11.14 25.70
CA LYS A 165 -15.37 -11.82 26.49
C LYS A 165 -15.47 -11.23 27.91
N ALA A 166 -14.32 -11.00 28.56
CA ALA A 166 -14.25 -10.38 29.88
C ALA A 166 -14.77 -8.93 29.86
N ALA A 167 -14.39 -8.15 28.84
CA ALA A 167 -14.86 -6.78 28.65
C ALA A 167 -16.39 -6.71 28.51
N ARG A 168 -16.98 -7.56 27.67
CA ARG A 168 -18.45 -7.63 27.50
C ARG A 168 -19.15 -7.98 28.81
N ARG A 169 -18.66 -8.99 29.56
CA ARG A 169 -19.23 -9.39 30.85
C ARG A 169 -19.18 -8.27 31.90
N GLN A 170 -18.06 -7.51 31.93
CA GLN A 170 -17.84 -6.44 32.89
C GLN A 170 -18.35 -5.08 32.42
N ARG A 171 -18.91 -4.98 31.20
CA ARG A 171 -19.27 -3.72 30.54
C ARG A 171 -18.09 -2.75 30.49
N ALA A 172 -16.87 -3.28 30.37
CA ALA A 172 -15.63 -2.52 30.31
C ALA A 172 -15.37 -1.95 28.91
N GLU A 173 -14.67 -0.83 28.85
CA GLU A 173 -14.20 -0.25 27.59
C GLU A 173 -12.79 -0.75 27.28
N ILE A 174 -12.58 -1.33 26.11
CA ILE A 174 -11.23 -1.70 25.63
C ILE A 174 -10.61 -0.50 24.93
N LEU A 175 -9.44 -0.08 25.42
CA LEU A 175 -8.66 1.02 24.87
C LEU A 175 -7.28 0.51 24.45
N TRP A 176 -6.93 0.78 23.21
CA TRP A 176 -5.63 0.49 22.64
C TRP A 176 -4.75 1.73 22.78
N VAL A 177 -3.63 1.58 23.46
CA VAL A 177 -2.74 2.69 23.80
C VAL A 177 -1.42 2.55 23.10
N ASP A 178 -0.91 3.68 22.63
CA ASP A 178 0.42 3.78 22.04
C ASP A 178 0.99 5.19 22.22
N GLU A 179 2.29 5.29 22.23
CA GLU A 179 3.01 6.55 22.24
C GLU A 179 3.73 6.77 20.91
N SER A 180 3.95 8.02 20.57
CA SER A 180 4.67 8.38 19.36
C SER A 180 5.49 9.64 19.53
N GLY A 181 6.75 9.55 19.12
CA GLY A 181 7.60 10.71 18.94
C GLY A 181 7.17 11.52 17.71
N LEU A 182 7.11 12.82 17.87
CA LEU A 182 6.70 13.80 16.87
C LEU A 182 7.91 14.66 16.51
N ARG A 183 8.17 14.85 15.21
CA ARG A 183 9.30 15.64 14.72
C ARG A 183 8.84 16.66 13.71
N SER A 184 9.41 17.87 13.78
CA SER A 184 9.08 18.97 12.87
C SER A 184 9.58 18.77 11.45
N ASP A 185 10.60 17.93 11.25
CA ASP A 185 11.20 17.60 9.95
C ASP A 185 10.51 16.43 9.24
N HIS A 186 9.39 15.94 9.78
CA HIS A 186 8.62 14.88 9.11
C HIS A 186 7.99 15.43 7.84
N THR A 187 8.31 14.79 6.72
CA THR A 187 7.76 15.15 5.41
C THR A 187 6.98 13.97 4.84
N ALA A 188 5.76 14.20 4.44
CA ALA A 188 4.93 13.18 3.82
C ALA A 188 4.25 13.72 2.57
N GLY A 189 4.22 12.88 1.54
CA GLY A 189 3.53 13.18 0.30
C GLY A 189 4.43 13.75 -0.80
N ARG A 190 3.77 14.11 -1.90
CA ARG A 190 4.36 14.71 -3.10
C ARG A 190 3.64 16.02 -3.39
N SER A 191 4.32 16.95 -4.08
CA SER A 191 3.74 18.17 -4.59
C SER A 191 3.84 18.23 -6.12
N TRP A 192 2.98 19.04 -6.72
CA TRP A 192 3.05 19.30 -8.14
C TRP A 192 4.12 20.34 -8.44
N ALA A 193 4.92 20.10 -9.47
CA ALA A 193 5.90 21.01 -10.03
C ALA A 193 6.08 20.72 -11.53
N PRO A 194 6.64 21.64 -12.32
CA PRO A 194 7.00 21.36 -13.71
C PRO A 194 7.91 20.14 -13.83
N ILE A 195 7.78 19.39 -14.93
CA ILE A 195 8.58 18.18 -15.19
C ILE A 195 10.07 18.54 -15.11
N GLY A 196 10.84 17.74 -14.36
CA GLY A 196 12.27 17.95 -14.15
C GLY A 196 12.62 19.03 -13.11
N LYS A 197 11.63 19.71 -12.49
CA LYS A 197 11.88 20.71 -11.43
C LYS A 197 11.35 20.23 -10.10
N THR A 198 12.26 19.91 -9.17
CA THR A 198 11.86 19.52 -7.81
C THR A 198 11.31 20.73 -7.05
N PRO A 199 10.10 20.63 -6.45
CA PRO A 199 9.54 21.74 -5.67
C PRO A 199 10.35 21.96 -4.41
N VAL A 200 10.72 23.23 -4.16
CA VAL A 200 11.45 23.65 -2.96
C VAL A 200 10.45 24.26 -1.99
N THR A 201 10.43 23.74 -0.76
CA THR A 201 9.65 24.30 0.35
C THR A 201 10.58 24.96 1.36
N LYS A 202 10.32 26.22 1.70
CA LYS A 202 11.05 26.90 2.78
C LYS A 202 10.62 26.33 4.12
N GLY A 203 11.57 26.18 5.05
CA GLY A 203 11.35 25.72 6.41
C GLY A 203 12.47 26.22 7.33
N THR A 204 12.26 26.11 8.63
CA THR A 204 13.34 26.42 9.59
C THR A 204 14.39 25.31 9.58
N GLY A 205 15.68 25.66 9.72
CA GLY A 205 16.76 24.70 9.92
C GLY A 205 16.75 24.05 11.31
N LYS A 206 15.94 24.55 12.24
CA LYS A 206 15.81 23.99 13.59
C LYS A 206 14.89 22.77 13.60
N ARG A 207 15.23 21.75 14.40
CA ARG A 207 14.43 20.54 14.59
C ARG A 207 13.78 20.56 15.97
N PHE A 208 12.46 20.48 15.98
CA PHE A 208 11.67 20.41 17.23
C PHE A 208 11.16 18.99 17.41
N LYS A 209 11.02 18.60 18.67
CA LYS A 209 10.46 17.32 19.08
C LYS A 209 9.35 17.54 20.08
N ALA A 210 8.35 16.70 20.03
CA ALA A 210 7.31 16.53 21.05
C ALA A 210 6.95 15.05 21.11
N ASN A 211 6.17 14.68 22.12
CA ASN A 211 5.65 13.34 22.27
C ASN A 211 4.14 13.39 22.33
N MET A 212 3.49 12.32 21.94
CA MET A 212 2.08 12.09 22.20
C MET A 212 1.87 10.69 22.75
N ILE A 213 0.85 10.54 23.58
CA ILE A 213 0.25 9.25 23.92
C ILE A 213 -1.23 9.33 23.56
N ALA A 214 -1.76 8.27 22.99
CA ALA A 214 -3.15 8.19 22.59
C ALA A 214 -3.75 6.83 22.96
N ALA A 215 -5.04 6.86 23.28
CA ALA A 215 -5.88 5.70 23.51
C ALA A 215 -7.08 5.73 22.56
N ILE A 216 -7.33 4.64 21.85
CA ILE A 216 -8.44 4.51 20.91
C ILE A 216 -9.27 3.26 21.19
N SER A 217 -10.56 3.30 20.86
CA SER A 217 -11.43 2.12 20.86
C SER A 217 -12.01 1.86 19.47
N ASN A 218 -12.48 0.63 19.24
CA ASN A 218 -13.16 0.24 18.01
C ASN A 218 -14.54 0.92 17.86
N THR A 219 -15.10 1.45 18.94
CA THR A 219 -16.34 2.26 18.95
C THR A 219 -16.10 3.73 18.61
N GLY A 220 -14.84 4.13 18.40
CA GLY A 220 -14.49 5.49 17.99
C GLY A 220 -14.07 6.44 19.12
N THR A 221 -13.86 5.94 20.34
CA THR A 221 -13.26 6.75 21.41
C THR A 221 -11.83 7.11 21.05
N LEU A 222 -11.45 8.37 21.29
CA LEU A 222 -10.07 8.85 21.25
C LEU A 222 -9.79 9.69 22.49
N ARG A 223 -8.75 9.35 23.24
CA ARG A 223 -8.16 10.15 24.33
C ARG A 223 -6.70 10.35 24.02
N PHE A 224 -6.16 11.53 24.32
CA PHE A 224 -4.76 11.82 24.01
C PHE A 224 -4.14 12.87 24.94
N ARG A 225 -2.81 12.83 25.03
CA ARG A 225 -1.97 13.89 25.61
C ARG A 225 -0.80 14.17 24.66
N VAL A 226 -0.49 15.47 24.46
CA VAL A 226 0.68 15.92 23.69
C VAL A 226 1.57 16.70 24.65
N PHE A 227 2.83 16.32 24.76
CA PHE A 227 3.81 16.82 25.74
C PHE A 227 5.20 16.89 25.10
N ASP A 228 6.14 17.56 25.75
CA ASP A 228 7.53 17.74 25.29
C ASP A 228 8.55 17.03 26.18
N GLU A 229 8.14 16.62 27.38
CA GLU A 229 8.97 15.85 28.30
C GLU A 229 9.26 14.44 27.77
N ARG A 230 10.28 13.78 28.31
CA ARG A 230 10.54 12.37 28.06
C ARG A 230 9.37 11.52 28.59
N PHE A 231 8.93 10.55 27.81
CA PHE A 231 7.90 9.60 28.25
C PHE A 231 8.43 8.73 29.40
N THR A 232 7.73 8.74 30.53
CA THR A 232 8.11 8.08 31.78
C THR A 232 6.89 7.43 32.45
N GLY A 233 7.16 6.54 33.44
CA GLY A 233 6.08 5.90 34.22
C GLY A 233 5.09 6.90 34.88
N PRO A 234 5.55 7.98 35.55
CA PRO A 234 4.64 8.99 36.08
C PRO A 234 3.75 9.67 35.00
N ILE A 235 4.28 10.00 33.85
CA ILE A 235 3.49 10.58 32.74
C ILE A 235 2.45 9.58 32.25
N PHE A 236 2.80 8.32 32.14
CA PHE A 236 1.89 7.25 31.78
C PHE A 236 0.82 7.05 32.84
N LEU A 237 1.19 7.02 34.11
CA LEU A 237 0.25 6.91 35.22
C LEU A 237 -0.78 8.05 35.22
N ASP A 238 -0.33 9.30 35.02
CA ASP A 238 -1.26 10.43 34.89
C ASP A 238 -2.26 10.22 33.73
N PHE A 239 -1.77 9.71 32.60
CA PHE A 239 -2.64 9.39 31.47
C PHE A 239 -3.65 8.30 31.80
N LEU A 240 -3.26 7.21 32.46
CA LEU A 240 -4.16 6.14 32.90
C LEU A 240 -5.23 6.66 33.89
N LYS A 241 -4.86 7.49 34.86
CA LYS A 241 -5.81 8.13 35.78
C LYS A 241 -6.84 8.97 35.04
N ARG A 242 -6.46 9.67 33.97
CA ARG A 242 -7.40 10.41 33.11
C ARG A 242 -8.33 9.48 32.35
N LEU A 243 -7.83 8.34 31.80
CA LEU A 243 -8.68 7.36 31.13
C LEU A 243 -9.76 6.82 32.07
N VAL A 244 -9.38 6.44 33.27
CA VAL A 244 -10.33 5.96 34.30
C VAL A 244 -11.37 7.03 34.67
N ARG A 245 -10.94 8.26 34.89
CA ARG A 245 -11.87 9.38 35.19
C ARG A 245 -12.85 9.60 34.04
N ASP A 246 -12.36 9.58 32.79
CA ASP A 246 -13.15 9.84 31.60
C ASP A 246 -14.11 8.68 31.27
N ALA A 247 -13.86 7.48 31.80
CA ALA A 247 -14.73 6.31 31.66
C ALA A 247 -16.00 6.37 32.54
N LYS A 248 -16.10 7.36 33.43
CA LYS A 248 -17.30 7.62 34.24
C LYS A 248 -17.83 6.37 34.98
N GLY A 249 -16.96 5.69 35.70
CA GLY A 249 -17.27 4.48 36.48
C GLY A 249 -17.27 3.16 35.73
N ARG A 250 -17.12 3.16 34.41
CA ARG A 250 -16.88 1.92 33.66
C ARG A 250 -15.45 1.48 33.83
N LYS A 251 -15.24 0.17 33.97
CA LYS A 251 -13.90 -0.39 33.97
C LYS A 251 -13.22 -0.17 32.61
N VAL A 252 -11.92 0.13 32.63
CA VAL A 252 -11.10 0.32 31.45
C VAL A 252 -10.12 -0.84 31.29
N ILE A 253 -10.13 -1.52 30.18
CA ILE A 253 -9.16 -2.52 29.81
C ILE A 253 -8.22 -1.87 28.80
N VAL A 254 -6.93 -1.76 29.14
CA VAL A 254 -5.92 -1.11 28.31
C VAL A 254 -5.05 -2.17 27.67
N ILE A 255 -4.94 -2.12 26.35
CA ILE A 255 -4.04 -2.96 25.56
C ILE A 255 -2.91 -2.06 25.03
N LEU A 256 -1.67 -2.49 25.24
CA LEU A 256 -0.46 -1.70 24.98
C LEU A 256 0.75 -2.60 24.72
N ASP A 257 1.84 -2.01 24.27
CA ASP A 257 3.12 -2.70 24.08
C ASP A 257 3.90 -2.89 25.41
N GLY A 258 5.06 -3.49 25.28
CA GLY A 258 5.94 -3.80 26.41
C GLY A 258 6.90 -2.67 26.81
N HIS A 259 6.68 -1.40 26.44
CA HIS A 259 7.60 -0.31 26.75
C HIS A 259 7.90 -0.22 28.27
N PRO A 260 9.15 0.05 28.69
CA PRO A 260 9.55 0.07 30.13
C PRO A 260 8.71 1.01 31.00
N ALA A 261 8.29 2.16 30.46
CA ALA A 261 7.42 3.10 31.19
C ALA A 261 6.06 2.49 31.57
N HIS A 262 5.54 1.58 30.76
CA HIS A 262 4.26 0.88 31.03
C HIS A 262 4.39 -0.09 32.18
N ARG A 263 5.59 -0.64 32.40
CA ARG A 263 5.91 -1.60 33.47
C ARG A 263 6.56 -0.95 34.69
N ALA A 264 6.60 0.38 34.74
CA ALA A 264 7.18 1.09 35.85
C ALA A 264 6.46 0.75 37.19
N ARG A 265 7.22 0.70 38.27
CA ARG A 265 6.68 0.32 39.61
C ARG A 265 5.45 1.14 39.99
N VAL A 266 5.51 2.46 39.83
CA VAL A 266 4.39 3.36 40.15
C VAL A 266 3.10 3.04 39.37
N VAL A 267 3.22 2.51 38.15
CA VAL A 267 2.08 2.08 37.33
C VAL A 267 1.53 0.76 37.85
N ARG A 268 2.40 -0.23 38.07
CA ARG A 268 1.99 -1.55 38.57
C ARG A 268 1.30 -1.45 39.91
N ASP A 269 1.89 -0.71 40.86
CA ASP A 269 1.35 -0.55 42.21
C ASP A 269 -0.05 0.09 42.17
N TRP A 270 -0.22 1.14 41.33
CA TRP A 270 -1.51 1.80 41.20
C TRP A 270 -2.58 0.93 40.51
N VAL A 271 -2.20 0.21 39.46
CA VAL A 271 -3.13 -0.71 38.78
C VAL A 271 -3.56 -1.85 39.72
N ALA A 272 -2.62 -2.43 40.47
CA ALA A 272 -2.91 -3.47 41.47
C ALA A 272 -3.85 -2.98 42.56
N ALA A 273 -3.75 -1.71 42.96
CA ALA A 273 -4.64 -1.08 43.93
C ALA A 273 -6.02 -0.67 43.35
N SER A 274 -6.21 -0.80 42.03
CA SER A 274 -7.43 -0.33 41.35
C SER A 274 -8.06 -1.40 40.41
N PRO A 275 -8.22 -2.67 40.84
CA PRO A 275 -8.60 -3.78 39.95
C PRO A 275 -10.02 -3.67 39.39
N THR A 276 -10.89 -2.91 40.04
CA THR A 276 -12.26 -2.66 39.59
C THR A 276 -12.34 -1.57 38.53
N LEU A 277 -11.31 -0.71 38.43
CA LEU A 277 -11.29 0.46 37.58
C LEU A 277 -10.49 0.22 36.27
N ILE A 278 -9.39 -0.50 36.37
CA ILE A 278 -8.45 -0.66 35.26
C ILE A 278 -7.77 -2.01 35.25
N GLU A 279 -7.47 -2.49 34.04
CA GLU A 279 -6.68 -3.70 33.78
C GLU A 279 -5.77 -3.46 32.60
N LEU A 280 -4.52 -3.94 32.66
CA LEU A 280 -3.54 -3.79 31.57
C LEU A 280 -3.24 -5.16 30.95
N HIS A 281 -3.27 -5.20 29.62
CA HIS A 281 -2.84 -6.34 28.82
C HIS A 281 -1.75 -5.93 27.86
N PHE A 282 -0.71 -6.78 27.75
CA PHE A 282 0.43 -6.49 26.91
C PHE A 282 0.34 -7.28 25.61
N LEU A 283 0.56 -6.60 24.49
CA LEU A 283 0.74 -7.22 23.19
C LEU A 283 1.94 -8.17 23.18
N PRO A 284 1.97 -9.16 22.30
CA PRO A 284 3.18 -9.93 22.03
C PRO A 284 4.36 -9.01 21.72
N GLY A 285 5.55 -9.38 22.18
CA GLY A 285 6.74 -8.57 21.94
C GLY A 285 7.00 -8.35 20.45
N TYR A 286 7.47 -7.17 20.11
CA TYR A 286 7.84 -6.79 18.74
C TYR A 286 6.73 -6.95 17.69
N SER A 287 5.47 -6.73 18.07
CA SER A 287 4.30 -6.90 17.20
C SER A 287 3.47 -5.59 17.07
N PRO A 288 4.08 -4.48 16.63
CA PRO A 288 3.37 -3.19 16.51
C PRO A 288 2.21 -3.25 15.51
N GLU A 289 2.29 -4.15 14.50
CA GLU A 289 1.23 -4.36 13.51
C GLU A 289 -0.09 -4.85 14.12
N LEU A 290 -0.06 -5.38 15.35
CA LEU A 290 -1.26 -5.78 16.08
C LEU A 290 -1.92 -4.61 16.83
N ASN A 291 -1.26 -3.44 16.92
CA ASN A 291 -1.79 -2.30 17.63
C ASN A 291 -2.52 -1.32 16.68
N PRO A 292 -3.86 -1.20 16.73
CA PRO A 292 -4.58 -0.24 15.88
C PRO A 292 -4.23 1.22 16.17
N ALA A 293 -3.65 1.55 17.35
CA ALA A 293 -3.19 2.90 17.67
C ALA A 293 -2.00 3.34 16.79
N GLU A 294 -1.23 2.40 16.22
CA GLU A 294 -0.19 2.70 15.22
C GLU A 294 -0.79 3.33 13.94
N CYS A 295 -2.01 2.95 13.57
CA CYS A 295 -2.70 3.59 12.43
C CYS A 295 -3.00 5.06 12.72
N LEU A 296 -3.40 5.41 13.95
CA LEU A 296 -3.55 6.79 14.37
C LEU A 296 -2.21 7.53 14.35
N ASN A 297 -1.15 6.91 14.86
CA ASN A 297 0.21 7.48 14.86
C ASN A 297 0.67 7.79 13.44
N GLN A 298 0.46 6.88 12.51
CA GLN A 298 0.78 7.07 11.10
C GLN A 298 -0.05 8.19 10.47
N ASP A 299 -1.34 8.29 10.80
CA ASP A 299 -2.23 9.34 10.30
C ASP A 299 -1.79 10.73 10.83
N VAL A 300 -1.40 10.83 12.10
CA VAL A 300 -0.83 12.06 12.68
C VAL A 300 0.48 12.44 11.96
N LYS A 301 1.41 11.51 11.80
CA LYS A 301 2.68 11.75 11.11
C LYS A 301 2.47 12.23 9.67
N THR A 302 1.54 11.63 8.97
CA THR A 302 1.28 11.94 7.55
C THR A 302 0.48 13.23 7.37
N ASN A 303 -0.62 13.40 8.10
CA ASN A 303 -1.61 14.42 7.81
C ASN A 303 -1.55 15.64 8.75
N ALA A 304 -1.01 15.50 9.96
CA ALA A 304 -0.78 16.65 10.83
C ALA A 304 0.62 17.25 10.62
N LEU A 305 1.67 16.41 10.61
CA LEU A 305 3.06 16.86 10.55
C LEU A 305 3.57 16.96 9.11
N GLY A 306 3.33 15.95 8.29
CA GLY A 306 3.89 15.86 6.94
C GLY A 306 3.43 16.97 5.98
N LYS A 307 2.32 17.64 6.28
CA LYS A 307 1.73 18.73 5.49
C LYS A 307 1.90 20.11 6.11
N ARG A 308 2.57 20.22 7.25
CA ARG A 308 2.78 21.45 8.01
C ARG A 308 4.28 21.75 8.15
N ARG A 309 4.60 23.00 8.49
CA ARG A 309 5.97 23.47 8.73
C ARG A 309 5.99 24.32 9.98
N PRO A 310 5.88 23.69 11.18
CA PRO A 310 5.91 24.42 12.43
C PRO A 310 7.26 25.13 12.60
N VAL A 311 7.24 26.35 13.10
CA VAL A 311 8.46 27.16 13.32
C VAL A 311 8.99 27.02 14.74
N ASN A 312 8.22 26.41 15.66
CA ASN A 312 8.61 26.14 17.05
C ASN A 312 7.82 24.94 17.61
N VAL A 313 8.22 24.50 18.82
CA VAL A 313 7.59 23.35 19.49
C VAL A 313 6.13 23.64 19.90
N THR A 314 5.79 24.86 20.20
CA THR A 314 4.42 25.26 20.58
C THR A 314 3.47 25.09 19.38
N GLU A 315 3.91 25.53 18.22
CA GLU A 315 3.14 25.37 16.99
C GLU A 315 3.03 23.90 16.57
N LEU A 316 4.14 23.12 16.69
CA LEU A 316 4.12 21.68 16.48
C LEU A 316 3.06 20.99 17.35
N LYS A 317 3.04 21.28 18.65
CA LYS A 317 2.04 20.73 19.59
C LYS A 317 0.63 21.22 19.25
N ALA A 318 0.45 22.46 18.83
CA ALA A 318 -0.85 23.02 18.46
C ALA A 318 -1.44 22.33 17.20
N ASP A 319 -0.62 22.11 16.18
CA ASP A 319 -1.03 21.43 14.95
C ASP A 319 -1.45 19.97 15.22
N VAL A 320 -0.68 19.24 16.02
CA VAL A 320 -1.01 17.88 16.43
C VAL A 320 -2.31 17.85 17.26
N ARG A 321 -2.46 18.75 18.25
CA ARG A 321 -3.69 18.83 19.06
C ARG A 321 -4.91 19.15 18.20
N ARG A 322 -4.79 20.07 17.24
CA ARG A 322 -5.86 20.41 16.30
C ARG A 322 -6.32 19.20 15.51
N PHE A 323 -5.37 18.43 14.98
CA PHE A 323 -5.64 17.22 14.23
C PHE A 323 -6.31 16.15 15.09
N LEU A 324 -5.77 15.86 16.27
CA LEU A 324 -6.33 14.87 17.20
C LEU A 324 -7.72 15.26 17.70
N ARG A 325 -7.98 16.54 17.97
CA ARG A 325 -9.34 17.03 18.32
C ARG A 325 -10.32 16.87 17.16
N SER A 326 -9.87 17.09 15.92
CA SER A 326 -10.68 16.83 14.74
C SER A 326 -11.03 15.34 14.61
N ALA A 327 -10.04 14.45 14.81
CA ALA A 327 -10.28 13.01 14.82
C ALA A 327 -11.22 12.58 15.96
N GLN A 328 -11.04 13.15 17.16
CA GLN A 328 -11.87 12.88 18.34
C GLN A 328 -13.36 13.26 18.14
N ARG A 329 -13.63 14.31 17.37
CA ARG A 329 -14.99 14.72 17.00
C ARG A 329 -15.61 13.87 15.89
N THR A 330 -14.84 12.95 15.32
CA THR A 330 -15.29 12.09 14.22
C THR A 330 -15.05 10.61 14.58
N PRO A 331 -15.91 10.02 15.47
CA PRO A 331 -15.73 8.64 15.93
C PRO A 331 -15.57 7.62 14.81
N ALA A 332 -16.30 7.79 13.72
CA ALA A 332 -16.19 6.91 12.54
C ALA A 332 -14.79 6.90 11.92
N ARG A 333 -14.01 8.01 12.03
CA ARG A 333 -12.60 8.05 11.59
C ARG A 333 -11.74 7.17 12.48
N VAL A 334 -11.93 7.22 13.78
CA VAL A 334 -11.17 6.42 14.76
C VAL A 334 -11.50 4.94 14.59
N ALA A 335 -12.78 4.58 14.48
CA ALA A 335 -13.22 3.21 14.25
C ALA A 335 -12.67 2.63 12.92
N ARG A 336 -12.39 3.47 11.92
CA ARG A 336 -11.80 3.03 10.65
C ARG A 336 -10.39 2.47 10.83
N TYR A 337 -9.60 2.91 11.80
CA TYR A 337 -8.27 2.39 12.06
C TYR A 337 -8.28 0.89 12.36
N PHE A 338 -9.35 0.38 12.94
CA PHE A 338 -9.55 -1.05 13.22
C PHE A 338 -9.93 -1.88 11.99
N LYS A 339 -10.17 -1.26 10.82
CA LYS A 339 -10.48 -1.97 9.57
C LYS A 339 -9.25 -2.35 8.75
N GLU A 340 -8.06 -1.87 9.17
CA GLU A 340 -6.79 -2.27 8.56
C GLU A 340 -6.59 -3.78 8.71
N ARG A 341 -5.91 -4.41 7.74
CA ARG A 341 -5.82 -5.87 7.60
C ARG A 341 -5.32 -6.57 8.88
N HIS A 342 -4.25 -6.03 9.49
CA HIS A 342 -3.56 -6.69 10.60
C HIS A 342 -4.26 -6.48 11.94
N VAL A 343 -5.04 -5.42 12.10
CA VAL A 343 -5.77 -5.08 13.33
C VAL A 343 -7.27 -5.38 13.26
N ARG A 344 -7.74 -5.95 12.15
CA ARG A 344 -9.17 -6.25 11.95
C ARG A 344 -9.74 -7.20 12.99
N TYR A 345 -8.91 -8.00 13.66
CA TYR A 345 -9.33 -8.88 14.74
C TYR A 345 -9.89 -8.12 15.95
N ALA A 346 -9.54 -6.83 16.10
CA ALA A 346 -10.02 -5.96 17.16
C ALA A 346 -11.19 -5.04 16.72
N ALA A 347 -11.71 -5.23 15.50
CA ALA A 347 -12.87 -4.47 15.02
C ALA A 347 -14.15 -4.88 15.75
N ALA A 348 -15.11 -3.95 15.89
CA ALA A 348 -16.43 -4.20 16.48
C ALA A 348 -17.32 -5.00 15.52
#